data_1d82ef8b5f1d989ce106e5a5c84363ff
#
_entry.id   1d82ef8b5f1d989ce106e5a5c84363ff
#
_cell.length_a   1.000
_cell.length_b   1.000
_cell.length_c   1.000
_cell.angle_alpha   90.00
_cell.angle_beta   90.00
_cell.angle_gamma   90.00
#
_symmetry.space_group_name_H-M   'P 1'
#
loop_
_entity.id
_entity.type
_entity.pdbx_description
1 polymer ?
#
loop_
_entity_poly.entity_id
_entity_poly.type
_entity_poly.pdbx_seq_one_letter_code
_entity_poly.pdbx_strand_id
1 'polypeptide(L)'
;MNKLLQEECQEYLEHFYKGEADMAFKVMRADEQILSLQLISGKNSFIHHQLNVNPKTAEKIRLDEVLNVKDKDLLPLLNLLNTNKKVVYKDRLPEEWYIEGDNLFLMQRIDGVDQVSGFAMGNLHKFLLKKELLNSKS
;
A
#
# COMPACT_ATOMS: atom_id res chain seq x y z
N MET A 1 -11.20 -14.54 4.27
CA MET A 1 -9.99 -14.30 5.07
C MET A 1 -10.07 -15.02 6.40
N ASN A 2 -8.97 -15.56 6.87
CA ASN A 2 -8.91 -16.29 8.13
C ASN A 2 -9.17 -15.34 9.32
N LYS A 3 -10.10 -15.73 10.20
CA LYS A 3 -10.46 -14.93 11.38
C LYS A 3 -9.26 -14.74 12.31
N LEU A 4 -8.43 -15.77 12.47
CA LEU A 4 -7.23 -15.69 13.30
C LEU A 4 -6.26 -14.63 12.78
N LEU A 5 -6.12 -14.53 11.45
CA LEU A 5 -5.26 -13.55 10.82
C LEU A 5 -5.76 -12.13 11.07
N GLN A 6 -7.08 -11.93 11.04
CA GLN A 6 -7.66 -10.62 11.36
C GLN A 6 -7.36 -10.21 12.79
N GLU A 7 -7.44 -11.15 13.72
CA GLU A 7 -7.14 -10.90 15.12
C GLU A 7 -5.67 -10.53 15.31
N GLU A 8 -4.75 -11.22 14.64
CA GLU A 8 -3.33 -10.91 14.70
C GLU A 8 -3.02 -9.53 14.13
N CYS A 9 -3.64 -9.18 13.02
CA CYS A 9 -3.48 -7.85 12.44
C CYS A 9 -4.01 -6.78 13.39
N GLN A 10 -5.15 -7.02 14.03
CA GLN A 10 -5.72 -6.08 14.96
C GLN A 10 -4.83 -5.89 16.19
N GLU A 11 -4.27 -6.96 16.72
CA GLU A 11 -3.31 -6.87 17.83
C GLU A 11 -2.09 -6.05 17.44
N TYR A 12 -1.57 -6.27 16.23
CA TYR A 12 -0.45 -5.52 15.70
C TYR A 12 -0.77 -4.03 15.63
N LEU A 13 -1.95 -3.69 15.16
CA LEU A 13 -2.40 -2.32 15.05
C LEU A 13 -2.56 -1.68 16.43
N GLU A 14 -3.14 -2.39 17.37
CA GLU A 14 -3.29 -1.91 18.74
C GLU A 14 -1.93 -1.65 19.40
N HIS A 15 -0.96 -2.50 19.14
CA HIS A 15 0.38 -2.35 19.68
C HIS A 15 1.04 -1.06 19.19
N PHE A 16 0.87 -0.73 17.91
CA PHE A 16 1.48 0.47 17.31
C PHE A 16 0.74 1.75 17.63
N TYR A 17 -0.57 1.67 17.81
CA TYR A 17 -1.41 2.85 17.99
C TYR A 17 -2.12 2.87 19.34
N LYS A 18 -1.49 2.28 20.33
CA LYS A 18 -2.00 2.24 21.69
C LYS A 18 -2.17 3.66 22.23
N GLY A 19 -3.37 4.01 22.63
CA GLY A 19 -3.71 5.34 23.13
C GLY A 19 -4.45 6.22 22.13
N GLU A 20 -4.57 5.80 20.89
CA GLU A 20 -5.39 6.46 19.89
C GLU A 20 -6.84 5.98 20.05
N ALA A 21 -7.73 6.86 20.53
CA ALA A 21 -9.09 6.47 20.92
C ALA A 21 -10.00 6.15 19.74
N ASP A 22 -9.80 6.78 18.58
CA ASP A 22 -10.69 6.67 17.43
C ASP A 22 -9.93 6.24 16.19
N MET A 23 -9.65 4.94 16.12
CA MET A 23 -9.02 4.37 14.92
C MET A 23 -10.03 3.57 14.12
N ALA A 24 -10.01 3.77 12.83
CA ALA A 24 -10.73 2.95 11.89
C ALA A 24 -9.76 2.40 10.85
N PHE A 25 -10.09 1.27 10.26
CA PHE A 25 -9.31 0.76 9.15
C PHE A 25 -10.24 0.32 8.03
N LYS A 26 -9.72 0.40 6.80
CA LYS A 26 -10.42 -0.03 5.61
C LYS A 26 -9.60 -1.10 4.94
N VAL A 27 -10.24 -2.20 4.56
CA VAL A 27 -9.58 -3.27 3.82
C VAL A 27 -9.58 -2.88 2.34
N MET A 28 -8.39 -2.69 1.79
CA MET A 28 -8.24 -2.33 0.38
C MET A 28 -8.16 -3.58 -0.50
N ARG A 29 -7.46 -4.60 -0.04
CA ARG A 29 -7.44 -5.90 -0.70
C ARG A 29 -7.15 -6.98 0.35
N ALA A 30 -7.87 -8.10 0.26
CA ALA A 30 -7.66 -9.24 1.16
C ALA A 30 -7.84 -10.53 0.36
N ASP A 31 -6.74 -11.25 0.14
CA ASP A 31 -6.75 -12.55 -0.50
C ASP A 31 -5.58 -13.38 0.04
N GLU A 32 -5.26 -14.49 -0.62
CA GLU A 32 -4.17 -15.36 -0.20
C GLU A 32 -2.79 -14.73 -0.38
N GLN A 33 -2.70 -13.70 -1.21
CA GLN A 33 -1.43 -13.09 -1.57
C GLN A 33 -1.07 -11.91 -0.70
N ILE A 34 -2.06 -11.09 -0.33
CA ILE A 34 -1.80 -9.87 0.42
C ILE A 34 -3.03 -9.42 1.21
N LEU A 35 -2.78 -8.89 2.38
CA LEU A 35 -3.77 -8.12 3.13
C LEU A 35 -3.29 -6.68 3.16
N SER A 36 -4.01 -5.81 2.46
CA SER A 36 -3.68 -4.40 2.35
C SER A 36 -4.73 -3.58 3.08
N LEU A 37 -4.30 -2.87 4.12
CA LEU A 37 -5.17 -2.10 5.01
C LEU A 37 -4.79 -0.63 4.99
N GLN A 38 -5.80 0.21 5.09
CA GLN A 38 -5.62 1.64 5.26
C GLN A 38 -6.11 2.04 6.63
N LEU A 39 -5.23 2.66 7.42
CA LEU A 39 -5.55 3.11 8.78
C LEU A 39 -5.87 4.59 8.77
N ILE A 40 -6.96 4.95 9.40
CA ILE A 40 -7.44 6.32 9.47
C ILE A 40 -7.60 6.70 10.93
N SER A 41 -6.95 7.79 11.35
CA SER A 41 -7.11 8.34 12.69
C SER A 41 -8.38 9.19 12.74
N GLY A 42 -9.29 8.87 13.66
CA GLY A 42 -10.57 9.57 13.78
C GLY A 42 -10.46 11.01 14.24
N LYS A 43 -9.50 11.33 15.10
CA LYS A 43 -9.35 12.70 15.63
C LYS A 43 -8.78 13.68 14.61
N ASN A 44 -7.90 13.19 13.75
CA ASN A 44 -7.28 14.00 12.72
C ASN A 44 -7.46 13.27 11.40
N SER A 45 -8.67 13.21 10.93
CA SER A 45 -9.13 12.41 9.80
C SER A 45 -8.24 12.40 8.55
N PHE A 46 -7.09 13.03 8.59
CA PHE A 46 -6.18 13.18 7.46
C PHE A 46 -4.93 12.33 7.53
N ILE A 47 -4.67 11.65 8.66
CA ILE A 47 -3.47 10.83 8.78
C ILE A 47 -3.80 9.41 8.33
N HIS A 48 -3.33 9.06 7.15
CA HIS A 48 -3.50 7.73 6.60
C HIS A 48 -2.20 6.96 6.73
N HIS A 49 -2.26 5.82 7.38
CA HIS A 49 -1.15 4.86 7.41
C HIS A 49 -1.57 3.64 6.63
N GLN A 50 -0.64 3.11 5.86
CA GLN A 50 -0.89 1.92 5.05
C GLN A 50 -0.17 0.74 5.68
N LEU A 51 -0.86 -0.39 5.78
CA LEU A 51 -0.27 -1.61 6.29
C LEU A 51 -0.51 -2.72 5.27
N ASN A 52 0.56 -3.32 4.81
CA ASN A 52 0.51 -4.41 3.84
C ASN A 52 1.24 -5.60 4.45
N VAL A 53 0.52 -6.71 4.60
CA VAL A 53 1.07 -7.89 5.26
C VAL A 53 0.83 -9.14 4.44
N ASN A 54 1.73 -10.11 4.64
CA ASN A 54 1.56 -11.44 4.10
C ASN A 54 0.52 -12.17 4.95
N PRO A 55 -0.61 -12.60 4.37
CA PRO A 55 -1.68 -13.22 5.16
C PRO A 55 -1.29 -14.58 5.76
N LYS A 56 -0.24 -15.22 5.28
CA LYS A 56 0.20 -16.51 5.80
C LYS A 56 1.14 -16.37 6.97
N THR A 57 1.95 -15.33 7.00
CA THR A 57 2.99 -15.12 8.03
C THR A 57 2.72 -13.93 8.92
N ALA A 58 1.78 -13.07 8.54
CA ALA A 58 1.48 -11.78 9.18
C ALA A 58 2.69 -10.83 9.19
N GLU A 59 3.69 -11.09 8.35
CA GLU A 59 4.84 -10.21 8.22
C GLU A 59 4.54 -9.05 7.28
N LYS A 60 5.08 -7.89 7.60
CA LYS A 60 4.92 -6.69 6.78
C LYS A 60 5.61 -6.88 5.44
N ILE A 61 4.91 -6.50 4.37
CA ILE A 61 5.45 -6.52 3.01
C ILE A 61 5.94 -5.10 2.68
N ARG A 62 7.17 -4.99 2.21
CA ARG A 62 7.74 -3.72 1.78
C ARG A 62 7.53 -3.54 0.29
N LEU A 63 7.52 -2.28 -0.16
CA LEU A 63 7.34 -1.98 -1.57
C LEU A 63 8.45 -2.58 -2.44
N ASP A 64 9.67 -2.64 -1.93
CA ASP A 64 10.80 -3.23 -2.67
C ASP A 64 10.69 -4.76 -2.85
N GLU A 65 9.78 -5.41 -2.12
CA GLU A 65 9.46 -6.81 -2.33
C GLU A 65 8.40 -6.99 -3.43
N VAL A 66 7.66 -5.95 -3.74
CA VAL A 66 6.60 -5.97 -4.75
C VAL A 66 7.12 -5.47 -6.10
N LEU A 67 7.88 -4.38 -6.08
CA LEU A 67 8.43 -3.75 -7.28
C LEU A 67 9.95 -3.74 -7.23
N ASN A 68 10.57 -3.89 -8.39
CA ASN A 68 12.02 -3.76 -8.53
C ASN A 68 12.39 -2.27 -8.51
N VAL A 69 12.44 -1.71 -7.31
CA VAL A 69 12.70 -0.28 -7.10
C VAL A 69 14.11 0.14 -7.47
N LYS A 70 15.02 -0.83 -7.65
CA LYS A 70 16.41 -0.56 -8.05
C LYS A 70 16.57 -0.40 -9.55
N ASP A 71 15.55 -0.79 -10.32
CA ASP A 71 15.62 -0.65 -11.78
C ASP A 71 15.49 0.81 -12.16
N LYS A 72 16.48 1.32 -12.89
CA LYS A 72 16.56 2.72 -13.30
C LYS A 72 15.40 3.16 -14.20
N ASP A 73 14.74 2.23 -14.85
CA ASP A 73 13.63 2.53 -15.77
C ASP A 73 12.29 2.62 -15.08
N LEU A 74 12.20 2.25 -13.81
CA LEU A 74 10.93 2.25 -13.09
C LEU A 74 10.39 3.67 -12.85
N LEU A 75 11.22 4.57 -12.32
CA LEU A 75 10.76 5.93 -12.00
C LEU A 75 10.32 6.70 -13.25
N PRO A 76 11.06 6.64 -14.38
CA PRO A 76 10.58 7.27 -15.61
C PRO A 76 9.22 6.73 -16.07
N LEU A 77 9.00 5.41 -15.95
CA LEU A 77 7.72 4.82 -16.32
C LEU A 77 6.60 5.31 -15.41
N LEU A 78 6.83 5.34 -14.10
CA LEU A 78 5.82 5.81 -13.16
C LEU A 78 5.47 7.27 -13.43
N ASN A 79 6.44 8.12 -13.70
CA ASN A 79 6.18 9.51 -14.04
C ASN A 79 5.39 9.65 -15.33
N LEU A 80 5.65 8.77 -16.30
CA LEU A 80 4.93 8.77 -17.57
C LEU A 80 3.46 8.36 -17.37
N LEU A 81 3.23 7.34 -16.55
CA LEU A 81 1.88 6.81 -16.30
C LEU A 81 1.08 7.65 -15.29
N ASN A 82 1.77 8.46 -14.48
CA ASN A 82 1.15 9.19 -13.38
C ASN A 82 0.19 10.27 -13.89
N THR A 83 -1.06 10.19 -13.44
CA THR A 83 -2.09 11.19 -13.77
C THR A 83 -2.17 12.32 -12.74
N ASN A 84 -1.56 12.14 -11.58
CA ASN A 84 -1.55 13.17 -10.53
C ASN A 84 -0.38 14.13 -10.76
N LYS A 85 -0.69 15.30 -11.32
CA LYS A 85 0.32 16.29 -11.70
C LYS A 85 1.06 16.92 -10.52
N LYS A 86 0.58 16.75 -9.31
CA LYS A 86 1.21 17.28 -8.10
C LYS A 86 2.35 16.41 -7.61
N VAL A 87 2.49 15.21 -8.15
CA VAL A 87 3.48 14.22 -7.71
C VAL A 87 4.47 13.94 -8.82
N VAL A 88 5.76 14.02 -8.50
CA VAL A 88 6.84 13.62 -9.40
C VAL A 88 7.81 12.74 -8.62
N TYR A 89 8.16 11.59 -9.17
CA TYR A 89 9.09 10.65 -8.55
C TYR A 89 10.50 10.92 -9.10
N LYS A 90 11.41 11.37 -8.22
CA LYS A 90 12.77 11.76 -8.63
C LYS A 90 13.81 10.71 -8.26
N ASP A 91 13.96 10.43 -6.98
CA ASP A 91 15.02 9.56 -6.47
C ASP A 91 14.51 8.30 -5.83
N ARG A 92 13.36 8.35 -5.20
CA ARG A 92 12.80 7.21 -4.46
C ARG A 92 11.29 7.28 -4.47
N LEU A 93 10.67 6.15 -4.14
CA LEU A 93 9.24 6.03 -4.01
C LEU A 93 8.79 6.35 -2.58
N PRO A 94 7.54 6.78 -2.39
CA PRO A 94 7.01 7.00 -1.05
C PRO A 94 6.94 5.68 -0.26
N GLU A 95 6.98 5.79 1.06
CA GLU A 95 6.90 4.62 1.94
C GLU A 95 5.48 4.11 2.08
N GLU A 96 4.50 4.98 1.88
CA GLU A 96 3.10 4.61 2.02
C GLU A 96 2.53 4.14 0.68
N TRP A 97 1.95 2.96 0.71
CA TRP A 97 1.37 2.36 -0.49
C TRP A 97 0.30 1.35 -0.10
N TYR A 98 -0.59 1.07 -1.02
CA TYR A 98 -1.59 0.01 -0.83
C TYR A 98 -1.99 -0.57 -2.18
N ILE A 99 -2.67 -1.71 -2.13
CA ILE A 99 -3.18 -2.37 -3.32
C ILE A 99 -4.68 -2.51 -3.18
N GLU A 100 -5.41 -2.08 -4.21
CA GLU A 100 -6.86 -2.27 -4.31
C GLU A 100 -7.15 -2.91 -5.66
N GLY A 101 -7.70 -4.13 -5.65
CA GLY A 101 -7.87 -4.90 -6.88
C GLY A 101 -6.52 -5.17 -7.55
N ASP A 102 -6.39 -4.84 -8.80
CA ASP A 102 -5.16 -4.99 -9.57
C ASP A 102 -4.39 -3.67 -9.72
N ASN A 103 -4.67 -2.72 -8.85
CA ASN A 103 -4.03 -1.41 -8.89
C ASN A 103 -3.16 -1.18 -7.68
N LEU A 104 -1.98 -0.63 -7.92
CA LEU A 104 -1.05 -0.19 -6.88
C LEU A 104 -1.21 1.32 -6.71
N PHE A 105 -1.37 1.74 -5.47
CA PHE A 105 -1.49 3.16 -5.13
C PHE A 105 -0.31 3.58 -4.28
N LEU A 106 0.35 4.64 -4.69
CA LEU A 106 1.45 5.26 -3.94
C LEU A 106 0.94 6.56 -3.33
N MET A 107 1.19 6.74 -2.05
CA MET A 107 0.70 7.92 -1.33
C MET A 107 1.85 8.65 -0.67
N GLN A 108 1.86 9.97 -0.82
CA GLN A 108 2.80 10.81 -0.09
C GLN A 108 2.11 12.09 0.34
N ARG A 109 2.61 12.68 1.41
CA ARG A 109 2.05 13.92 1.93
C ARG A 109 2.86 15.09 1.39
N ILE A 110 2.15 16.02 0.75
CA ILE A 110 2.73 17.26 0.21
C ILE A 110 1.94 18.43 0.80
N ASP A 111 2.63 19.31 1.52
CA ASP A 111 2.02 20.49 2.17
C ASP A 111 0.82 20.12 3.05
N GLY A 112 0.93 19.02 3.78
CA GLY A 112 -0.12 18.58 4.69
C GLY A 112 -1.28 17.84 4.02
N VAL A 113 -1.22 17.64 2.73
CA VAL A 113 -2.28 16.96 1.95
C VAL A 113 -1.76 15.64 1.40
N ASP A 114 -2.53 14.58 1.59
CA ASP A 114 -2.18 13.26 1.05
C ASP A 114 -2.42 13.25 -0.46
N GLN A 115 -1.36 13.00 -1.21
CA GLN A 115 -1.40 12.88 -2.67
C GLN A 115 -1.29 11.41 -3.05
N VAL A 116 -2.25 10.92 -3.81
CA VAL A 116 -2.32 9.51 -4.19
C VAL A 116 -2.17 9.39 -5.71
N SER A 117 -1.31 8.46 -6.13
CA SER A 117 -1.14 8.12 -7.54
C SER A 117 -1.43 6.63 -7.71
N GLY A 118 -2.32 6.30 -8.64
CA GLY A 118 -2.72 4.92 -8.91
C GLY A 118 -2.13 4.41 -10.21
N PHE A 119 -1.70 3.15 -10.19
CA PHE A 119 -1.10 2.49 -11.36
C PHE A 119 -1.68 1.09 -11.51
N ALA A 120 -2.13 0.75 -12.71
CA ALA A 120 -2.49 -0.62 -13.01
C ALA A 120 -1.24 -1.50 -12.96
N MET A 121 -1.25 -2.54 -12.12
CA MET A 121 -0.07 -3.40 -11.97
C MET A 121 0.32 -4.10 -13.27
N GLY A 122 -0.65 -4.34 -14.16
CA GLY A 122 -0.36 -4.90 -15.48
C GLY A 122 0.59 -4.02 -16.29
N ASN A 123 0.52 -2.70 -16.12
CA ASN A 123 1.42 -1.76 -16.78
C ASN A 123 2.81 -1.75 -16.16
N LEU A 124 2.96 -2.34 -14.98
CA LEU A 124 4.22 -2.43 -14.26
C LEU A 124 4.80 -3.85 -14.29
N HIS A 125 4.25 -4.72 -15.12
CA HIS A 125 4.56 -6.15 -15.15
C HIS A 125 6.06 -6.43 -15.22
N LYS A 126 6.80 -5.67 -16.00
CA LYS A 126 8.24 -5.84 -16.15
C LYS A 126 9.00 -5.63 -14.83
N PHE A 127 8.47 -4.78 -13.96
CA PHE A 127 9.10 -4.42 -12.70
C PHE A 127 8.48 -5.12 -11.50
N LEU A 128 7.41 -5.88 -11.72
CA LEU A 128 6.66 -6.52 -10.65
C LEU A 128 7.36 -7.79 -10.20
N LEU A 129 7.83 -7.81 -8.93
CA LEU A 129 8.51 -8.97 -8.36
C LEU A 129 7.54 -10.03 -7.87
N LYS A 130 6.40 -9.62 -7.33
CA LYS A 130 5.32 -10.52 -6.89
C LYS A 130 4.23 -10.57 -7.94
N LYS A 131 4.46 -11.32 -9.01
CA LYS A 131 3.52 -11.39 -10.15
C LYS A 131 2.19 -12.04 -9.79
N GLU A 132 2.14 -12.82 -8.73
CA GLU A 132 0.91 -13.41 -8.22
C GLU A 132 -0.12 -12.36 -7.80
N LEU A 133 0.30 -11.14 -7.52
CA LEU A 133 -0.62 -10.05 -7.17
C LEU A 133 -1.52 -9.66 -8.34
N LEU A 134 -1.13 -9.97 -9.58
CA LEU A 134 -1.96 -9.71 -10.75
C LEU A 134 -3.15 -10.66 -10.85
N ASN A 135 -3.16 -11.74 -10.09
CA ASN A 135 -4.21 -12.76 -10.14
C ASN A 135 -5.22 -12.58 -9.03
N SER A 136 -5.68 -11.34 -8.83
CA SER A 136 -6.71 -11.04 -7.86
C SER A 136 -8.02 -11.73 -8.27
N LYS A 137 -8.61 -12.47 -7.32
CA LYS A 137 -9.90 -13.14 -7.52
C LYS A 137 -11.04 -12.36 -6.87
N SER A 138 -10.78 -11.17 -6.45
CA SER A 138 -11.81 -10.33 -5.83
C SER A 138 -12.86 -9.86 -6.83
#